data_cf78d097c64fa3ffc918d43427c6846c
#
_entry.id   cf78d097c64fa3ffc918d43427c6846c
#
_cell.length_a   1.000
_cell.length_b   1.000
_cell.length_c   1.000
_cell.angle_alpha   90.00
_cell.angle_beta   90.00
_cell.angle_gamma   90.00
#
_symmetry.space_group_name_H-M   'P 1'
#
loop_
_entity.id
_entity.type
_entity.pdbx_description
1 polymer ?
#
loop_
_entity_poly.entity_id
_entity_poly.type
_entity_poly.pdbx_seq_one_letter_code
_entity_poly.pdbx_strand_id
1 'polypeptide(L)'
;MSNVLEYNDKLIIHPGYYIKEIIEESGLTHDAFAKRLDTTPENLGALVWGEQALSLDIAAKLARMLGTSVEYWLNLQNAYDVGIAESAGANNLQSLEALGR
;
A
#
# COMPACT_ATOMS: atom_id res chain seq x y z
N MET A 1 -9.31 -4.54 8.48
CA MET A 1 -8.51 -5.24 7.44
C MET A 1 -7.04 -4.95 7.63
N SER A 2 -6.22 -5.93 7.40
CA SER A 2 -4.77 -5.78 7.59
C SER A 2 -4.09 -5.37 6.29
N ASN A 3 -3.13 -4.44 6.39
CA ASN A 3 -2.28 -4.05 5.26
C ASN A 3 -1.06 -4.94 5.14
N VAL A 4 -0.98 -5.99 5.96
CA VAL A 4 0.17 -6.88 6.01
C VAL A 4 -0.31 -8.30 5.80
N LEU A 5 0.27 -8.97 4.82
CA LEU A 5 0.04 -10.38 4.56
C LEU A 5 1.35 -11.14 4.71
N GLU A 6 1.25 -12.40 5.12
CA GLU A 6 2.42 -13.26 5.19
C GLU A 6 2.34 -14.33 4.13
N TYR A 7 3.43 -14.52 3.39
CA TYR A 7 3.52 -15.52 2.34
C TYR A 7 4.96 -16.00 2.25
N ASN A 8 5.17 -17.31 2.39
CA ASN A 8 6.50 -17.92 2.30
C ASN A 8 7.50 -17.25 3.26
N ASP A 9 7.09 -17.01 4.50
CA ASP A 9 7.88 -16.35 5.54
C ASP A 9 8.29 -14.92 5.20
N LYS A 10 7.64 -14.31 4.19
CA LYS A 10 7.85 -12.92 3.83
C LYS A 10 6.61 -12.11 4.16
N LEU A 11 6.82 -10.86 4.50
CA LEU A 11 5.72 -9.93 4.71
C LEU A 11 5.42 -9.19 3.42
N ILE A 12 4.14 -9.13 3.07
CA ILE A 12 3.64 -8.36 1.94
C ILE A 12 2.93 -7.17 2.53
N ILE A 13 3.52 -5.98 2.41
CA ILE A 13 3.05 -4.80 3.13
C ILE A 13 2.57 -3.75 2.14
N HIS A 14 1.29 -3.37 2.28
CA HIS A 14 0.71 -2.29 1.50
C HIS A 14 1.30 -0.95 1.96
N PRO A 15 1.59 -0.01 1.02
CA PRO A 15 2.14 1.30 1.40
C PRO A 15 1.29 2.04 2.45
N GLY A 16 -0.01 1.80 2.49
CA GLY A 16 -0.90 2.40 3.48
C GLY A 16 -0.48 2.14 4.92
N TYR A 17 0.18 1.02 5.17
CA TYR A 17 0.69 0.70 6.50
C TYR A 17 1.71 1.76 6.94
N TYR A 18 2.64 2.11 6.07
CA TYR A 18 3.66 3.11 6.39
C TYR A 18 3.05 4.50 6.50
N ILE A 19 2.08 4.81 5.65
CA ILE A 19 1.39 6.10 5.69
C ILE A 19 0.65 6.25 7.00
N LYS A 20 0.01 5.19 7.47
CA LYS A 20 -0.68 5.21 8.75
C LYS A 20 0.27 5.55 9.90
N GLU A 21 1.46 4.93 9.90
CA GLU A 21 2.46 5.21 10.92
C GLU A 21 2.93 6.66 10.86
N ILE A 22 3.11 7.19 9.66
CA ILE A 22 3.53 8.58 9.49
C ILE A 22 2.46 9.52 10.03
N ILE A 23 1.19 9.24 9.77
CA ILE A 23 0.10 10.06 10.29
C ILE A 23 0.12 10.06 11.83
N GLU A 24 0.28 8.89 12.42
CA GLU A 24 0.31 8.75 13.88
C GLU A 24 1.48 9.53 14.47
N GLU A 25 2.65 9.45 13.84
CA GLU A 25 3.84 10.16 14.33
C GLU A 25 3.75 11.67 14.11
N SER A 26 2.98 12.10 13.13
CA SER A 26 2.88 13.52 12.79
C SER A 26 2.11 14.32 13.83
N GLY A 27 1.27 13.64 14.62
CA GLY A 27 0.37 14.31 15.55
C GLY A 27 -0.82 14.98 14.90
N LEU A 28 -0.96 14.88 13.57
CA LEU A 28 -2.09 15.45 12.86
C LEU A 28 -3.29 14.50 12.91
N THR A 29 -4.49 15.09 12.84
CA THR A 29 -5.67 14.27 12.62
C THR A 29 -5.65 13.72 11.19
N HIS A 30 -6.45 12.70 10.95
CA HIS A 30 -6.59 12.13 9.62
C HIS A 30 -7.03 13.19 8.61
N ASP A 31 -8.02 14.01 8.99
CA ASP A 31 -8.52 15.07 8.12
C ASP A 31 -7.46 16.12 7.83
N ALA A 32 -6.70 16.51 8.85
CA ALA A 32 -5.64 17.50 8.68
C ALA A 32 -4.53 16.97 7.76
N PHE A 33 -4.19 15.71 7.90
CA PHE A 33 -3.18 15.10 7.05
C PHE A 33 -3.65 15.04 5.60
N ALA A 34 -4.91 14.64 5.39
CA ALA A 34 -5.49 14.58 4.04
C ALA A 34 -5.45 15.95 3.38
N LYS A 35 -5.78 17.00 4.13
CA LYS A 35 -5.78 18.36 3.62
C LYS A 35 -4.37 18.79 3.22
N ARG A 36 -3.38 18.50 4.04
CA ARG A 36 -1.98 18.84 3.73
C ARG A 36 -1.46 18.07 2.54
N LEU A 37 -1.92 16.85 2.37
CA LEU A 37 -1.53 16.00 1.25
C LEU A 37 -2.28 16.38 -0.04
N ASP A 38 -3.28 17.27 0.08
CA ASP A 38 -4.10 17.70 -1.05
C ASP A 38 -4.92 16.52 -1.60
N THR A 39 -5.56 15.81 -0.68
CA THR A 39 -6.49 14.73 -1.02
C THR A 39 -7.67 14.79 -0.06
N THR A 40 -8.63 13.90 -0.25
CA THR A 40 -9.80 13.85 0.61
C THR A 40 -9.59 12.84 1.75
N PRO A 41 -10.31 13.02 2.88
CA PRO A 41 -10.23 12.01 3.95
C PRO A 41 -10.65 10.62 3.48
N GLU A 42 -11.61 10.55 2.57
CA GLU A 42 -12.08 9.27 2.03
C GLU A 42 -10.98 8.57 1.23
N ASN A 43 -10.29 9.31 0.35
CA ASN A 43 -9.19 8.76 -0.42
C ASN A 43 -8.04 8.33 0.47
N LEU A 44 -7.71 9.15 1.46
CA LEU A 44 -6.66 8.81 2.41
C LEU A 44 -7.03 7.58 3.21
N GLY A 45 -8.29 7.48 3.63
CA GLY A 45 -8.76 6.31 4.38
C GLY A 45 -8.66 5.04 3.57
N ALA A 46 -9.10 5.08 2.30
CA ALA A 46 -9.01 3.91 1.43
C ALA A 46 -7.56 3.48 1.23
N LEU A 47 -6.66 4.45 1.07
CA LEU A 47 -5.24 4.16 0.91
C LEU A 47 -4.64 3.56 2.18
N VAL A 48 -4.94 4.16 3.34
CA VAL A 48 -4.41 3.70 4.62
C VAL A 48 -4.86 2.29 4.95
N TRP A 49 -6.09 1.93 4.56
CA TRP A 49 -6.62 0.60 4.82
C TRP A 49 -6.32 -0.41 3.72
N GLY A 50 -5.53 -0.02 2.70
CA GLY A 50 -5.13 -0.92 1.64
C GLY A 50 -6.24 -1.24 0.65
N GLU A 51 -7.28 -0.41 0.61
CA GLU A 51 -8.42 -0.63 -0.27
C GLU A 51 -8.20 -0.07 -1.66
N GLN A 52 -7.19 0.78 -1.84
CA GLN A 52 -6.81 1.26 -3.15
C GLN A 52 -5.29 1.36 -3.26
N ALA A 53 -4.80 1.26 -4.49
CA ALA A 53 -3.38 1.34 -4.77
C ALA A 53 -2.89 2.78 -4.62
N LEU A 54 -1.60 2.92 -4.31
CA LEU A 54 -0.92 4.21 -4.27
C LEU A 54 -0.70 4.67 -5.71
N SER A 55 -1.35 5.75 -6.10
CA SER A 55 -1.23 6.28 -7.44
C SER A 55 0.02 7.14 -7.58
N LEU A 56 0.41 7.42 -8.84
CA LEU A 56 1.51 8.32 -9.13
C LEU A 56 1.24 9.70 -8.53
N ASP A 57 0.00 10.18 -8.63
CA ASP A 57 -0.38 11.48 -8.08
C ASP A 57 -0.14 11.55 -6.57
N ILE A 58 -0.59 10.54 -5.84
CA ILE A 58 -0.41 10.50 -4.39
C ILE A 58 1.06 10.31 -4.04
N ALA A 59 1.78 9.49 -4.81
CA ALA A 59 3.22 9.32 -4.58
C ALA A 59 3.96 10.63 -4.71
N ALA A 60 3.62 11.45 -5.72
CA ALA A 60 4.22 12.75 -5.90
C ALA A 60 3.89 13.70 -4.73
N LYS A 61 2.65 13.66 -4.27
CA LYS A 61 2.21 14.49 -3.14
C LYS A 61 2.93 14.09 -1.85
N LEU A 62 3.07 12.80 -1.59
CA LEU A 62 3.80 12.30 -0.43
C LEU A 62 5.27 12.71 -0.51
N ALA A 63 5.87 12.58 -1.69
CA ALA A 63 7.28 12.94 -1.88
C ALA A 63 7.52 14.41 -1.54
N ARG A 64 6.64 15.31 -1.99
CA ARG A 64 6.77 16.73 -1.70
C ARG A 64 6.57 17.03 -0.24
N MET A 65 5.56 16.41 0.36
CA MET A 65 5.20 16.68 1.75
C MET A 65 6.26 16.16 2.72
N LEU A 66 6.83 14.99 2.44
CA LEU A 66 7.70 14.29 3.38
C LEU A 66 9.18 14.38 3.02
N GLY A 67 9.52 14.95 1.86
CA GLY A 67 10.91 15.06 1.46
C GLY A 67 11.51 13.75 0.97
N THR A 68 10.67 12.84 0.50
CA THR A 68 11.11 11.57 -0.09
C THR A 68 11.06 11.66 -1.61
N SER A 69 11.45 10.57 -2.28
CA SER A 69 11.33 10.51 -3.73
C SER A 69 10.01 9.87 -4.13
N VAL A 70 9.56 10.18 -5.35
CA VAL A 70 8.38 9.51 -5.93
C VAL A 70 8.65 8.02 -6.09
N GLU A 71 9.85 7.68 -6.55
CA GLU A 71 10.23 6.27 -6.74
C GLU A 71 10.15 5.46 -5.45
N TYR A 72 10.52 6.06 -4.33
CA TYR A 72 10.42 5.37 -3.04
C TYR A 72 9.00 4.82 -2.82
N TRP A 73 8.00 5.68 -3.02
CA TRP A 73 6.61 5.31 -2.80
C TRP A 73 6.10 4.33 -3.85
N LEU A 74 6.47 4.55 -5.11
CA LEU A 74 6.06 3.64 -6.18
C LEU A 74 6.69 2.27 -6.04
N ASN A 75 7.92 2.21 -5.54
CA ASN A 75 8.58 0.93 -5.29
C ASN A 75 7.88 0.15 -4.19
N LEU A 76 7.38 0.82 -3.16
CA LEU A 76 6.61 0.16 -2.11
C LEU A 76 5.34 -0.46 -2.67
N GLN A 77 4.62 0.29 -3.53
CA GLN A 77 3.41 -0.22 -4.16
C GLN A 77 3.76 -1.40 -5.08
N ASN A 78 4.81 -1.27 -5.86
CA ASN A 78 5.23 -2.34 -6.77
C ASN A 78 5.60 -3.61 -6.01
N ALA A 79 6.31 -3.48 -4.91
CA ALA A 79 6.68 -4.63 -4.10
C ALA A 79 5.44 -5.33 -3.55
N TYR A 80 4.44 -4.56 -3.13
CA TYR A 80 3.18 -5.11 -2.69
C TYR A 80 2.48 -5.85 -3.82
N ASP A 81 2.40 -5.22 -5.00
CA ASP A 81 1.73 -5.82 -6.15
C ASP A 81 2.39 -7.14 -6.56
N VAL A 82 3.72 -7.17 -6.58
CA VAL A 82 4.47 -8.38 -6.91
C VAL A 82 4.20 -9.46 -5.87
N GLY A 83 4.21 -9.10 -4.58
CA GLY A 83 3.94 -10.05 -3.51
C GLY A 83 2.55 -10.66 -3.62
N ILE A 84 1.55 -9.83 -3.90
CA ILE A 84 0.17 -10.30 -4.07
C ILE A 84 0.07 -11.21 -5.29
N ALA A 85 0.72 -10.83 -6.40
CA ALA A 85 0.69 -11.64 -7.62
C ALA A 85 1.34 -12.99 -7.40
N GLU A 86 2.46 -13.04 -6.69
CA GLU A 86 3.12 -14.30 -6.38
C GLU A 86 2.25 -15.20 -5.51
N SER A 87 1.60 -14.62 -4.51
CA SER A 87 0.70 -15.36 -3.64
C SER A 87 -0.48 -15.92 -4.43
N ALA A 88 -1.08 -15.11 -5.28
CA ALA A 88 -2.21 -15.52 -6.12
C ALA A 88 -1.76 -16.56 -7.15
N GLY A 89 -0.57 -16.38 -7.72
CA GLY A 89 -0.01 -17.33 -8.68
C GLY A 89 0.22 -18.69 -8.09
N ALA A 90 0.72 -18.74 -6.85
CA ALA A 90 0.91 -20.01 -6.16
C ALA A 90 -0.41 -20.71 -5.94
N ASN A 91 -1.46 -19.98 -5.54
CA ASN A 91 -2.79 -20.54 -5.38
C ASN A 91 -3.35 -21.05 -6.71
N ASN A 92 -3.15 -20.29 -7.78
CA ASN A 92 -3.60 -20.67 -9.10
C ASN A 92 -2.89 -21.93 -9.60
N LEU A 93 -1.59 -22.04 -9.35
CA LEU A 93 -0.83 -23.23 -9.72
C LEU A 93 -1.36 -24.47 -9.02
N GLN A 94 -1.69 -24.34 -7.73
CA GLN A 94 -2.27 -25.44 -6.98
C GLN A 94 -3.60 -25.87 -7.57
N SER A 95 -4.43 -24.90 -7.95
CA SER A 95 -5.72 -25.19 -8.58
C SER A 95 -5.54 -25.90 -9.90
N LEU A 96 -4.59 -25.46 -10.72
CA LEU A 96 -4.32 -26.09 -12.01
C LEU A 96 -3.83 -27.50 -11.84
N GLU A 97 -2.99 -27.76 -10.84
CA GLU A 97 -2.52 -29.10 -10.56
C GLU A 97 -3.67 -30.01 -10.16
N ALA A 98 -4.57 -29.52 -9.34
CA ALA A 98 -5.72 -30.30 -8.91
C ALA A 98 -6.66 -30.63 -10.07
N LEU A 99 -6.78 -29.74 -11.05
CA LEU A 99 -7.65 -29.93 -12.20
C LEU A 99 -6.98 -30.67 -13.35
N GLY A 100 -5.70 -30.43 -13.56
CA GLY A 100 -5.00 -30.91 -14.74
C GLY A 100 -4.35 -32.26 -14.58
N ARG A 101 -4.43 -32.83 -13.42
CA ARG A 101 -3.76 -34.11 -13.10
C ARG A 101 -4.66 -35.04 -12.34
#